data_e93b88ae43fcddab08dae48720f6d54e
#
_entry.id   e93b88ae43fcddab08dae48720f6d54e
#
_cell.length_a   1.000
_cell.length_b   1.000
_cell.length_c   1.000
_cell.angle_alpha   90.00
_cell.angle_beta   90.00
_cell.angle_gamma   90.00
#
_symmetry.space_group_name_H-M   'P 1'
#
loop_
_entity.id
_entity.type
_entity.pdbx_description
1 polymer ?
#
loop_
_entity_poly.entity_id
_entity_poly.type
_entity_poly.pdbx_seq_one_letter_code
_entity_poly.pdbx_strand_id
1 'polypeptide(L)'
;MSHPLRLRILCTISDTDISVQEIVDMVGTSQSNISQHLSILREKGILASRKEANRVFYRVNDTRTLTLVKMMQEIFCTSLKLSH
;
A
#
# COMPACT_ATOMS: atom_id res chain seq x y z
N MET A 1 14.72 5.82 -9.20
CA MET A 1 14.47 6.72 -8.06
C MET A 1 13.37 6.16 -7.18
N SER A 2 13.59 6.13 -5.91
CA SER A 2 12.57 5.62 -5.00
C SER A 2 11.49 6.68 -4.77
N HIS A 3 10.27 6.19 -4.63
CA HIS A 3 9.14 7.06 -4.36
C HIS A 3 8.66 6.79 -2.93
N PRO A 4 8.86 7.73 -2.02
CA PRO A 4 8.36 7.56 -0.65
C PRO A 4 6.87 7.28 -0.60
N LEU A 5 6.13 7.87 -1.53
CA LEU A 5 4.69 7.65 -1.61
C LEU A 5 4.37 6.20 -1.93
N ARG A 6 5.10 5.59 -2.87
CA ARG A 6 4.88 4.19 -3.24
C ARG A 6 5.10 3.28 -2.05
N LEU A 7 6.14 3.57 -1.29
CA LEU A 7 6.47 2.79 -0.11
C LEU A 7 5.38 2.92 0.96
N ARG A 8 4.89 4.14 1.15
CA ARG A 8 3.82 4.37 2.12
C ARG A 8 2.55 3.63 1.73
N ILE A 9 2.25 3.57 0.44
CA ILE A 9 1.10 2.83 -0.06
C ILE A 9 1.24 1.35 0.29
N LEU A 10 2.40 0.77 0.01
CA LEU A 10 2.64 -0.65 0.28
C LEU A 10 2.56 -0.96 1.77
N CYS A 11 3.11 -0.08 2.60
CA CYS A 11 3.04 -0.27 4.04
C CYS A 11 1.62 -0.15 4.56
N THR A 12 0.82 0.72 3.95
CA THR A 12 -0.57 0.91 4.32
C THR A 12 -1.38 -0.34 3.99
N ILE A 13 -1.16 -0.92 2.81
CA ILE A 13 -1.88 -2.12 2.39
C ILE A 13 -1.43 -3.34 3.18
N SER A 14 -0.11 -3.55 3.23
CA SER A 14 0.47 -4.69 3.95
C SER A 14 -0.20 -6.01 3.53
N ASP A 15 -0.63 -6.80 4.50
CA ASP A 15 -1.24 -8.10 4.23
C ASP A 15 -2.77 -8.08 4.31
N THR A 16 -3.34 -6.89 4.25
CA THR A 16 -4.79 -6.73 4.31
C THR A 16 -5.34 -6.24 2.97
N ASP A 17 -6.62 -6.49 2.75
CA ASP A 17 -7.35 -5.86 1.65
C ASP A 17 -7.77 -4.48 2.08
N ILE A 18 -7.49 -3.48 1.26
CA ILE A 18 -7.84 -2.12 1.61
C ILE A 18 -8.34 -1.41 0.37
N SER A 19 -9.36 -0.58 0.53
CA SER A 19 -9.96 0.11 -0.60
C SER A 19 -9.13 1.33 -1.00
N VAL A 20 -9.32 1.77 -2.25
CA VAL A 20 -8.63 2.95 -2.75
C VAL A 20 -8.94 4.16 -1.87
N GLN A 21 -10.19 4.30 -1.48
CA GLN A 21 -10.60 5.43 -0.65
C GLN A 21 -9.87 5.44 0.69
N GLU A 22 -9.73 4.26 1.29
CA GLU A 22 -9.01 4.16 2.56
C GLU A 22 -7.53 4.50 2.39
N ILE A 23 -6.94 4.07 1.28
CA ILE A 23 -5.54 4.40 1.00
C ILE A 23 -5.37 5.91 0.86
N VAL A 24 -6.28 6.55 0.13
CA VAL A 24 -6.24 8.00 -0.06
C VAL A 24 -6.33 8.71 1.30
N ASP A 25 -7.25 8.26 2.13
CA ASP A 25 -7.45 8.88 3.44
C ASP A 25 -6.23 8.72 4.35
N MET A 26 -5.62 7.54 4.32
CA MET A 26 -4.50 7.25 5.20
C MET A 26 -3.20 7.88 4.74
N VAL A 27 -2.98 7.91 3.43
CA VAL A 27 -1.74 8.47 2.89
C VAL A 27 -1.82 9.99 2.80
N GLY A 28 -3.02 10.53 2.55
CA GLY A 28 -3.22 11.97 2.58
C GLY A 28 -2.80 12.69 1.31
N THR A 29 -2.92 12.04 0.16
CA THR A 29 -2.64 12.66 -1.12
C THR A 29 -3.88 12.54 -2.02
N SER A 30 -3.79 13.06 -3.24
CA SER A 30 -4.94 13.05 -4.14
C SER A 30 -5.24 11.63 -4.62
N GLN A 31 -6.52 11.39 -4.90
CA GLN A 31 -6.95 10.09 -5.41
C GLN A 31 -6.30 9.78 -6.76
N SER A 32 -6.16 10.79 -7.62
CA SER A 32 -5.52 10.60 -8.91
C SER A 32 -4.09 10.10 -8.76
N ASN A 33 -3.36 10.69 -7.82
CA ASN A 33 -1.98 10.32 -7.58
C ASN A 33 -1.88 8.89 -7.05
N ILE A 34 -2.75 8.55 -6.10
CA ILE A 34 -2.80 7.19 -5.54
C ILE A 34 -3.16 6.19 -6.63
N SER A 35 -4.19 6.46 -7.41
CA SER A 35 -4.64 5.56 -8.46
C SER A 35 -3.54 5.28 -9.49
N GLN A 36 -2.77 6.30 -9.82
CA GLN A 36 -1.69 6.15 -10.77
C GLN A 36 -0.62 5.19 -10.24
N HIS A 37 -0.23 5.35 -8.97
CA HIS A 37 0.75 4.46 -8.36
C HIS A 37 0.21 3.04 -8.22
N LEU A 38 -1.05 2.91 -7.85
CA LEU A 38 -1.66 1.59 -7.71
C LEU A 38 -1.70 0.85 -9.04
N SER A 39 -2.01 1.56 -10.13
CA SER A 39 -2.02 0.95 -11.46
C SER A 39 -0.66 0.43 -11.85
N ILE A 40 0.38 1.21 -11.59
CA ILE A 40 1.75 0.81 -11.91
C ILE A 40 2.13 -0.44 -11.11
N LEU A 41 1.83 -0.44 -9.83
CA LEU A 41 2.17 -1.57 -8.98
C LEU A 41 1.40 -2.82 -9.37
N ARG A 42 0.15 -2.65 -9.80
CA ARG A 42 -0.64 -3.79 -10.25
C ARG A 42 -0.09 -4.35 -11.55
N GLU A 43 0.30 -3.50 -12.48
CA GLU A 43 0.89 -3.96 -13.75
C GLU A 43 2.16 -4.75 -13.53
N LYS A 44 2.92 -4.38 -12.51
CA LYS A 44 4.15 -5.10 -12.20
C LYS A 44 3.93 -6.38 -11.40
N GLY A 45 2.68 -6.68 -11.07
CA GLY A 45 2.34 -7.88 -10.32
C GLY A 45 2.61 -7.79 -8.85
N ILE A 46 2.93 -6.61 -8.35
CA ILE A 46 3.17 -6.40 -6.92
C ILE A 46 1.86 -6.35 -6.15
N LEU A 47 0.85 -5.70 -6.75
CA LEU A 47 -0.47 -5.60 -6.15
C LEU A 47 -1.49 -6.38 -6.97
N ALA A 48 -2.47 -6.93 -6.30
CA ALA A 48 -3.65 -7.48 -6.92
C ALA A 48 -4.84 -6.63 -6.54
N SER A 49 -5.82 -6.54 -7.42
CA SER A 49 -7.02 -5.77 -7.14
C SER A 49 -8.24 -6.65 -7.20
N ARG A 50 -9.24 -6.30 -6.43
CA ARG A 50 -10.50 -7.00 -6.38
C ARG A 50 -11.62 -5.97 -6.34
N LYS A 51 -12.62 -6.19 -7.19
CA LYS A 51 -13.76 -5.29 -7.21
C LYS A 51 -14.93 -5.95 -6.50
N GLU A 52 -15.50 -5.25 -5.55
CA GLU A 52 -16.63 -5.76 -4.79
C GLU A 52 -17.66 -4.64 -4.67
N ALA A 53 -18.84 -4.84 -5.24
CA ALA A 53 -19.86 -3.82 -5.35
C ALA A 53 -19.28 -2.60 -6.07
N ASN A 54 -19.25 -1.45 -5.43
CA ASN A 54 -18.73 -0.22 -6.05
C ASN A 54 -17.33 0.12 -5.60
N ARG A 55 -16.67 -0.80 -4.89
CA ARG A 55 -15.35 -0.52 -4.34
C ARG A 55 -14.29 -1.41 -4.95
N VAL A 56 -13.11 -0.84 -5.11
CA VAL A 56 -11.94 -1.58 -5.57
C VAL A 56 -10.99 -1.72 -4.38
N PHE A 57 -10.63 -2.96 -4.09
CA PHE A 57 -9.71 -3.28 -2.99
C PHE A 57 -8.38 -3.73 -3.56
N TYR A 58 -7.32 -3.38 -2.87
CA TYR A 58 -5.97 -3.76 -3.27
C TYR A 58 -5.30 -4.54 -2.15
N ARG A 59 -4.44 -5.47 -2.54
CA ARG A 59 -3.65 -6.25 -1.59
C ARG A 59 -2.30 -6.55 -2.23
N VAL A 60 -1.30 -6.79 -1.38
CA VAL A 60 0.03 -7.17 -1.86
C VAL A 60 -0.03 -8.62 -2.33
N ASN A 61 0.32 -8.83 -3.59
CA ASN A 61 0.24 -10.13 -4.23
C ASN A 61 1.58 -10.87 -4.26
N ASP A 62 2.68 -10.13 -4.27
CA ASP A 62 4.02 -10.70 -4.36
C ASP A 62 4.51 -11.03 -2.95
N THR A 63 4.77 -12.33 -2.71
CA THR A 63 5.22 -12.78 -1.40
C THR A 63 6.51 -12.10 -0.95
N ARG A 64 7.44 -11.89 -1.88
CA ARG A 64 8.70 -11.25 -1.54
C ARG A 64 8.50 -9.79 -1.16
N THR A 65 7.61 -9.11 -1.88
CA THR A 65 7.27 -7.73 -1.55
C THR A 65 6.60 -7.66 -0.18
N LEU A 66 5.72 -8.59 0.10
CA LEU A 66 5.04 -8.63 1.39
C LEU A 66 6.03 -8.83 2.53
N THR A 67 7.01 -9.71 2.34
CA THR A 67 8.06 -9.92 3.34
C THR A 67 8.84 -8.63 3.58
N LEU A 68 9.21 -7.95 2.51
CA LEU A 68 9.95 -6.69 2.63
C LEU A 68 9.12 -5.63 3.35
N VAL A 69 7.85 -5.52 3.00
CA VAL A 69 6.96 -4.55 3.65
C VAL A 69 6.85 -4.83 5.14
N LYS A 70 6.71 -6.09 5.51
CA LYS A 70 6.61 -6.44 6.92
C LYS A 70 7.88 -6.10 7.68
N MET A 71 9.03 -6.36 7.07
CA MET A 71 10.31 -6.00 7.68
C MET A 71 10.43 -4.50 7.88
N MET A 72 9.99 -3.73 6.89
CA MET A 72 10.03 -2.28 7.00
C MET A 72 9.08 -1.77 8.05
N GLN A 73 7.92 -2.40 8.19
CA GLN A 73 6.98 -2.02 9.24
C GLN A 73 7.56 -2.28 10.62
N GLU A 74 8.28 -3.37 10.79
CA GLU A 74 8.92 -3.67 12.06
C GLU A 74 9.96 -2.62 12.41
N ILE A 75 10.74 -2.19 11.42
CA ILE A 75 11.80 -1.22 11.66
C ILE A 75 11.25 0.17 11.89
N PHE A 76 10.36 0.63 11.00
CA PHE A 76 9.91 2.02 11.02
C PHE A 76 8.65 2.22 11.84
N CYS A 77 7.65 1.37 11.64
CA CYS A 77 6.38 1.55 12.32
C CYS A 77 6.48 1.19 13.80
N THR A 78 7.24 0.15 14.13
CA THR A 78 7.45 -0.22 15.51
C THR A 78 8.19 0.88 16.24
N SER A 79 9.18 1.47 15.58
CA SER A 79 9.92 2.59 16.15
C SER A 79 8.99 3.77 16.42
N LEU A 80 8.07 4.02 15.49
CA LEU A 80 7.12 5.10 15.66
C LEU A 80 6.18 4.84 16.84
N LYS A 81 5.77 3.58 17.00
CA LYS A 81 4.93 3.23 18.12
C LYS A 81 5.65 3.39 19.45
N LEU A 82 6.92 3.04 19.47
CA LEU A 82 7.72 3.18 20.67
C LEU A 82 8.01 4.64 21.02
N SER A 83 7.88 5.52 20.02
CA SER A 83 8.12 6.94 20.22
C SER A 83 7.00 7.66 20.96
N HIS A 84 5.91 7.00 21.14
CA HIS A 84 4.77 7.61 21.84
C HIS A 84 5.10 8.01 23.23
#